data_48bf942c3c3958ca8cad604e4970c216
#
_entry.id   48bf942c3c3958ca8cad604e4970c216
#
_cell.length_a   1.000
_cell.length_b   1.000
_cell.length_c   1.000
_cell.angle_alpha   90.00
_cell.angle_beta   90.00
_cell.angle_gamma   90.00
#
_symmetry.space_group_name_H-M   'P 1'
#
loop_
_entity.id
_entity.type
_entity.pdbx_description
1 polymer ?
#
loop_
_entity_poly.entity_id
_entity_poly.type
_entity_poly.pdbx_seq_one_letter_code
_entity_poly.pdbx_strand_id
1 'polypeptide(L)'
;MGLLMSLIIGGFILFVSIQIYILFGANFWLWLWLFLSVFLILTNMFYTTLIVPIFNKLSPLEEGSLKNKIEEYSKKIGYSLDKIFVIDGSKRSSKANAFFSGLGPKKTIALFDTLIDKHEEDELVAVLAHEVGHYKKNHIKQGLLLSVLQVGIICYVLQLCLNEPSLSYALGASESSFHLGLIAFSFLFSPISIIIGIGMNILSRRNEYEADNFAKESFNPESLKNALKKLSSDSLTNLYPHPLYVFVHYSHPPLLKRLEALDRNCLLYTSDAADEEDSVDLGGRRI
;
A
#
# COMPACT_ATOMS: atom_id res chain seq x y z
N MET A 1 3.32 15.32 -17.69
CA MET A 1 2.08 14.53 -17.65
C MET A 1 1.54 14.39 -16.23
N GLY A 2 2.31 13.90 -15.24
CA GLY A 2 1.85 13.72 -13.86
C GLY A 2 1.28 14.99 -13.21
N LEU A 3 2.00 16.12 -13.29
CA LEU A 3 1.53 17.41 -12.74
C LEU A 3 0.18 17.84 -13.34
N LEU A 4 0.01 17.70 -14.65
CA LEU A 4 -1.25 18.04 -15.32
C LEU A 4 -2.41 17.15 -14.83
N MET A 5 -2.19 15.85 -14.71
CA MET A 5 -3.17 14.91 -14.16
C MET A 5 -3.53 15.24 -12.71
N SER A 6 -2.52 15.56 -11.88
CA SER A 6 -2.75 15.97 -10.49
C SER A 6 -3.60 17.24 -10.39
N LEU A 7 -3.35 18.21 -11.25
CA LEU A 7 -4.14 19.46 -11.30
C LEU A 7 -5.59 19.18 -11.77
N ILE A 8 -5.77 18.34 -12.78
CA ILE A 8 -7.12 17.99 -13.28
C ILE A 8 -7.91 17.22 -12.22
N ILE A 9 -7.33 16.14 -11.68
CA ILE A 9 -8.01 15.28 -10.69
C ILE A 9 -8.22 16.06 -9.38
N GLY A 10 -7.19 16.74 -8.89
CA GLY A 10 -7.27 17.54 -7.66
C GLY A 10 -8.25 18.70 -7.81
N GLY A 11 -8.23 19.40 -8.93
CA GLY A 11 -9.20 20.47 -9.25
C GLY A 11 -10.63 19.95 -9.33
N PHE A 12 -10.85 18.79 -9.95
CA PHE A 12 -12.16 18.13 -9.99
C PHE A 12 -12.67 17.77 -8.59
N ILE A 13 -11.81 17.11 -7.78
CA ILE A 13 -12.16 16.73 -6.40
C ILE A 13 -12.49 17.99 -5.58
N LEU A 14 -11.66 19.03 -5.67
CA LEU A 14 -11.89 20.28 -4.95
C LEU A 14 -13.19 20.95 -5.40
N PHE A 15 -13.45 21.04 -6.71
CA PHE A 15 -14.69 21.60 -7.24
C PHE A 15 -15.90 20.84 -6.70
N VAL A 16 -15.92 19.52 -6.78
CA VAL A 16 -17.04 18.70 -6.27
C VAL A 16 -17.19 18.88 -4.76
N SER A 17 -16.07 18.94 -4.00
CA SER A 17 -16.10 19.16 -2.55
C SER A 17 -16.75 20.50 -2.19
N ILE A 18 -16.42 21.57 -2.91
CA ILE A 18 -17.05 22.89 -2.70
C ILE A 18 -18.55 22.84 -3.03
N GLN A 19 -18.96 22.18 -4.13
CA GLN A 19 -20.38 22.03 -4.44
C GLN A 19 -21.14 21.26 -3.36
N ILE A 20 -20.57 20.16 -2.87
CA ILE A 20 -21.16 19.40 -1.76
C ILE A 20 -21.27 20.26 -0.50
N TYR A 21 -20.26 21.08 -0.19
CA TYR A 21 -20.29 21.98 0.97
C TYR A 21 -21.42 23.02 0.85
N ILE A 22 -21.58 23.63 -0.31
CA ILE A 22 -22.64 24.62 -0.56
C ILE A 22 -24.04 23.99 -0.48
N LEU A 23 -24.21 22.78 -1.03
CA LEU A 23 -25.51 22.12 -1.13
C LEU A 23 -25.98 21.47 0.18
N PHE A 24 -25.06 20.86 0.95
CA PHE A 24 -25.41 19.99 2.07
C PHE A 24 -25.00 20.54 3.45
N GLY A 25 -24.25 21.60 3.55
CA GLY A 25 -23.95 22.31 4.80
C GLY A 25 -23.56 21.38 5.95
N ALA A 26 -24.42 21.24 6.95
CA ALA A 26 -24.17 20.44 8.14
C ALA A 26 -23.91 18.94 7.88
N ASN A 27 -24.37 18.41 6.75
CA ASN A 27 -24.16 17.02 6.34
C ASN A 27 -23.04 16.87 5.29
N PHE A 28 -22.25 17.91 5.08
CA PHE A 28 -21.17 17.94 4.09
C PHE A 28 -20.24 16.72 4.19
N TRP A 29 -19.79 16.36 5.38
CA TRP A 29 -18.85 15.26 5.60
C TRP A 29 -19.38 13.91 5.08
N LEU A 30 -20.68 13.64 5.23
CA LEU A 30 -21.28 12.37 4.82
C LEU A 30 -21.30 12.24 3.31
N TRP A 31 -21.70 13.31 2.60
CA TRP A 31 -21.76 13.32 1.15
C TRP A 31 -20.37 13.35 0.51
N LEU A 32 -19.44 14.08 1.14
CA LEU A 32 -18.05 14.06 0.72
C LEU A 32 -17.42 12.67 0.93
N TRP A 33 -17.67 12.04 2.07
CA TRP A 33 -17.24 10.68 2.34
C TRP A 33 -17.78 9.69 1.32
N LEU A 34 -19.07 9.75 1.01
CA LEU A 34 -19.69 8.90 0.00
C LEU A 34 -19.03 9.10 -1.37
N PHE A 35 -18.89 10.35 -1.80
CA PHE A 35 -18.24 10.70 -3.06
C PHE A 35 -16.80 10.17 -3.15
N LEU A 36 -15.97 10.46 -2.14
CA LEU A 36 -14.57 10.03 -2.11
C LEU A 36 -14.45 8.51 -2.00
N SER A 37 -15.35 7.84 -1.27
CA SER A 37 -15.36 6.38 -1.16
C SER A 37 -15.68 5.72 -2.50
N VAL A 38 -16.69 6.21 -3.21
CA VAL A 38 -17.01 5.72 -4.55
C VAL A 38 -15.86 5.99 -5.51
N PHE A 39 -15.28 7.18 -5.48
CA PHE A 39 -14.12 7.54 -6.30
C PHE A 39 -12.93 6.62 -6.01
N LEU A 40 -12.62 6.34 -4.74
CA LEU A 40 -11.55 5.44 -4.31
C LEU A 40 -11.79 4.00 -4.83
N ILE A 41 -13.01 3.47 -4.67
CA ILE A 41 -13.36 2.13 -5.11
C ILE A 41 -13.23 2.02 -6.63
N LEU A 42 -13.78 2.97 -7.38
CA LEU A 42 -13.69 2.99 -8.84
C LEU A 42 -12.24 3.11 -9.32
N THR A 43 -11.46 3.98 -8.70
CA THR A 43 -10.04 4.15 -9.02
C THR A 43 -9.27 2.84 -8.80
N ASN A 44 -9.46 2.16 -7.67
CA ASN A 44 -8.84 0.86 -7.41
C ASN A 44 -9.28 -0.21 -8.40
N MET A 45 -10.59 -0.25 -8.73
CA MET A 45 -11.15 -1.26 -9.62
C MET A 45 -10.65 -1.11 -11.06
N PHE A 46 -10.49 0.13 -11.52
CA PHE A 46 -10.07 0.45 -12.89
C PHE A 46 -8.61 0.87 -13.02
N TYR A 47 -7.80 0.76 -11.94
CA TYR A 47 -6.41 1.21 -11.92
C TYR A 47 -5.60 0.67 -13.10
N THR A 48 -5.61 -0.64 -13.30
CA THR A 48 -4.83 -1.32 -14.35
C THR A 48 -5.35 -1.06 -15.74
N THR A 49 -6.68 -0.87 -15.88
CA THR A 49 -7.32 -0.75 -17.19
C THR A 49 -7.41 0.68 -17.69
N LEU A 50 -7.47 1.67 -16.80
CA LEU A 50 -7.60 3.07 -17.18
C LEU A 50 -6.35 3.89 -16.80
N ILE A 51 -5.84 3.74 -15.57
CA ILE A 51 -4.78 4.64 -15.08
C ILE A 51 -3.41 4.21 -15.58
N VAL A 52 -3.06 2.94 -15.45
CA VAL A 52 -1.74 2.44 -15.89
C VAL A 52 -1.48 2.71 -17.37
N PRO A 53 -2.42 2.48 -18.31
CA PRO A 53 -2.19 2.73 -19.74
C PRO A 53 -1.96 4.20 -20.13
N ILE A 54 -2.41 5.15 -19.29
CA ILE A 54 -2.12 6.58 -19.50
C ILE A 54 -0.61 6.88 -19.35
N PHE A 55 0.05 6.12 -18.49
CA PHE A 55 1.45 6.38 -18.14
C PHE A 55 2.42 5.37 -18.75
N ASN A 56 2.03 4.12 -18.90
CA ASN A 56 2.90 3.01 -19.30
C ASN A 56 2.24 2.17 -20.39
N LYS A 57 3.06 1.61 -21.25
CA LYS A 57 2.59 0.61 -22.21
C LYS A 57 2.47 -0.74 -21.53
N LEU A 58 1.31 -1.36 -21.65
CA LEU A 58 1.06 -2.73 -21.24
C LEU A 58 1.18 -3.65 -22.45
N SER A 59 2.08 -4.62 -22.40
CA SER A 59 2.21 -5.66 -23.42
C SER A 59 1.92 -7.03 -22.79
N PRO A 60 1.22 -7.95 -23.46
CA PRO A 60 1.10 -9.32 -22.94
C PRO A 60 2.49 -9.94 -22.74
N LEU A 61 2.64 -10.75 -21.69
CA LEU A 61 3.86 -11.53 -21.50
C LEU A 61 4.00 -12.51 -22.67
N GLU A 62 5.18 -12.52 -23.29
CA GLU A 62 5.50 -13.40 -24.42
C GLU A 62 5.45 -14.88 -24.00
N GLU A 63 5.18 -15.75 -24.98
CA GLU A 63 5.24 -17.20 -24.79
C GLU A 63 6.68 -17.60 -24.47
N GLY A 64 6.84 -18.43 -23.41
CA GLY A 64 8.16 -18.84 -22.94
C GLY A 64 8.13 -19.58 -21.63
N SER A 65 9.30 -19.92 -21.11
CA SER A 65 9.45 -20.69 -19.87
C SER A 65 8.84 -19.97 -18.67
N LEU A 66 9.03 -18.67 -18.54
CA LEU A 66 8.46 -17.86 -17.45
C LEU A 66 6.93 -17.91 -17.45
N LYS A 67 6.29 -17.71 -18.61
CA LYS A 67 4.83 -17.76 -18.71
C LYS A 67 4.31 -19.14 -18.33
N ASN A 68 4.93 -20.21 -18.81
CA ASN A 68 4.57 -21.58 -18.49
C ASN A 68 4.67 -21.84 -16.98
N LYS A 69 5.75 -21.43 -16.31
CA LYS A 69 5.92 -21.56 -14.87
C LYS A 69 4.85 -20.80 -14.07
N ILE A 70 4.52 -19.57 -14.48
CA ILE A 70 3.46 -18.78 -13.85
C ILE A 70 2.09 -19.46 -14.00
N GLU A 71 1.79 -19.98 -15.17
CA GLU A 71 0.53 -20.69 -15.43
C GLU A 71 0.44 -22.01 -14.65
N GLU A 72 1.53 -22.77 -14.60
CA GLU A 72 1.62 -24.01 -13.83
C GLU A 72 1.41 -23.73 -12.33
N TYR A 73 2.12 -22.77 -11.78
CA TYR A 73 1.94 -22.33 -10.40
C TYR A 73 0.49 -21.92 -10.11
N SER A 74 -0.08 -21.11 -11.00
CA SER A 74 -1.45 -20.61 -10.85
C SER A 74 -2.48 -21.75 -10.87
N LYS A 75 -2.31 -22.75 -11.73
CA LYS A 75 -3.13 -23.95 -11.76
C LYS A 75 -3.00 -24.75 -10.46
N LYS A 76 -1.77 -24.93 -9.96
CA LYS A 76 -1.48 -25.66 -8.71
C LYS A 76 -2.24 -25.09 -7.52
N ILE A 77 -2.31 -23.75 -7.41
CA ILE A 77 -2.96 -23.07 -6.29
C ILE A 77 -4.44 -22.77 -6.52
N GLY A 78 -5.02 -23.24 -7.64
CA GLY A 78 -6.41 -22.98 -8.02
C GLY A 78 -6.68 -21.48 -8.26
N TYR A 79 -5.71 -20.78 -8.83
CA TYR A 79 -5.82 -19.37 -9.14
C TYR A 79 -6.02 -19.14 -10.64
N SER A 80 -7.19 -18.62 -11.02
CA SER A 80 -7.49 -18.31 -12.42
C SER A 80 -6.83 -16.98 -12.80
N LEU A 81 -5.78 -17.05 -13.61
CA LEU A 81 -5.13 -15.88 -14.23
C LEU A 81 -5.79 -15.61 -15.59
N ASP A 82 -6.34 -14.41 -15.75
CA ASP A 82 -6.91 -14.02 -17.05
C ASP A 82 -5.82 -13.45 -17.99
N LYS A 83 -4.92 -12.62 -17.44
CA LYS A 83 -3.88 -11.95 -18.23
C LYS A 83 -2.63 -11.66 -17.41
N ILE A 84 -1.48 -11.83 -18.05
CA ILE A 84 -0.18 -11.42 -17.54
C ILE A 84 0.35 -10.34 -18.48
N PHE A 85 0.67 -9.17 -17.91
CA PHE A 85 1.22 -8.06 -18.68
C PHE A 85 2.65 -7.74 -18.24
N VAL A 86 3.41 -7.22 -19.17
CA VAL A 86 4.69 -6.55 -18.95
C VAL A 86 4.49 -5.04 -19.08
N ILE A 87 5.03 -4.30 -18.14
CA ILE A 87 5.01 -2.83 -18.12
C ILE A 87 6.39 -2.33 -18.52
N ASP A 88 6.46 -1.37 -19.42
CA ASP A 88 7.69 -0.69 -19.85
C ASP A 88 8.21 0.31 -18.78
N GLY A 89 8.44 -0.17 -17.57
CA GLY A 89 8.88 0.62 -16.42
C GLY A 89 10.26 1.21 -16.56
N SER A 90 11.16 0.52 -17.27
CA SER A 90 12.54 0.92 -17.57
C SER A 90 12.65 2.33 -18.18
N LYS A 91 11.65 2.79 -18.90
CA LYS A 91 11.59 4.14 -19.47
C LYS A 91 11.58 5.25 -18.42
N ARG A 92 11.23 4.95 -17.17
CA ARG A 92 11.00 5.97 -16.13
C ARG A 92 11.75 5.70 -14.84
N SER A 93 12.04 4.45 -14.53
CA SER A 93 12.68 4.05 -13.30
C SER A 93 13.48 2.77 -13.51
N SER A 94 14.61 2.67 -12.83
CA SER A 94 15.38 1.43 -12.73
C SER A 94 14.86 0.49 -11.62
N LYS A 95 13.83 0.92 -10.85
CA LYS A 95 13.30 0.12 -9.76
C LYS A 95 12.47 -1.04 -10.30
N ALA A 96 12.76 -2.22 -9.81
CA ALA A 96 11.98 -3.42 -10.05
C ALA A 96 10.67 -3.36 -9.27
N ASN A 97 9.55 -3.72 -9.90
CA ASN A 97 8.25 -3.76 -9.26
C ASN A 97 7.35 -4.79 -9.94
N ALA A 98 6.37 -5.30 -9.19
CA ALA A 98 5.25 -6.06 -9.71
C ALA A 98 3.99 -5.60 -8.98
N PHE A 99 2.85 -5.68 -9.62
CA PHE A 99 1.61 -5.47 -8.92
C PHE A 99 0.50 -6.37 -9.44
N PHE A 100 -0.43 -6.58 -8.56
CA PHE A 100 -1.57 -7.43 -8.75
C PHE A 100 -2.84 -6.59 -8.76
N SER A 101 -3.65 -6.73 -9.80
CA SER A 101 -4.94 -6.07 -9.90
C SER A 101 -6.05 -7.10 -9.82
N GLY A 102 -6.97 -6.97 -8.86
CA GLY A 102 -7.90 -8.05 -8.65
C GLY A 102 -9.10 -7.82 -7.74
N LEU A 103 -9.66 -6.60 -7.69
CA LEU A 103 -10.98 -6.39 -7.07
C LEU A 103 -12.15 -6.87 -7.95
N GLY A 104 -11.87 -7.29 -9.19
CA GLY A 104 -12.87 -7.76 -10.15
C GLY A 104 -12.74 -9.24 -10.52
N PRO A 105 -13.62 -9.74 -11.37
CA PRO A 105 -13.54 -11.11 -11.90
C PRO A 105 -12.31 -11.34 -12.78
N LYS A 106 -11.73 -10.27 -13.32
CA LYS A 106 -10.55 -10.32 -14.18
C LYS A 106 -9.30 -10.05 -13.36
N LYS A 107 -8.55 -11.11 -13.07
CA LYS A 107 -7.30 -11.05 -12.32
C LYS A 107 -6.15 -10.81 -13.27
N THR A 108 -5.47 -9.71 -13.08
CA THR A 108 -4.37 -9.28 -13.94
C THR A 108 -3.10 -9.16 -13.11
N ILE A 109 -2.02 -9.74 -13.60
CA ILE A 109 -0.67 -9.55 -13.10
C ILE A 109 0.04 -8.59 -14.05
N ALA A 110 0.76 -7.65 -13.48
CA ALA A 110 1.62 -6.75 -14.23
C ALA A 110 3.04 -6.77 -13.65
N LEU A 111 3.98 -7.27 -14.43
CA LEU A 111 5.40 -7.32 -14.11
C LEU A 111 6.12 -6.18 -14.82
N PHE A 112 6.99 -5.49 -14.13
CA PHE A 112 7.84 -4.50 -14.77
C PHE A 112 8.95 -5.19 -15.55
N ASP A 113 9.30 -4.69 -16.73
CA ASP A 113 10.45 -5.16 -17.51
C ASP A 113 11.73 -5.18 -16.68
N THR A 114 11.96 -4.14 -15.86
CA THR A 114 13.08 -4.05 -14.92
C THR A 114 13.10 -5.17 -13.87
N LEU A 115 11.95 -5.74 -13.52
CA LEU A 115 11.88 -6.88 -12.59
C LEU A 115 12.27 -8.18 -13.35
N ILE A 116 11.75 -8.35 -14.56
CA ILE A 116 12.03 -9.54 -15.39
C ILE A 116 13.52 -9.63 -15.74
N ASP A 117 14.14 -8.51 -16.06
CA ASP A 117 15.55 -8.46 -16.48
C ASP A 117 16.54 -8.77 -15.36
N LYS A 118 16.15 -8.57 -14.08
CA LYS A 118 17.05 -8.69 -12.93
C LYS A 118 16.88 -9.97 -12.12
N HIS A 119 15.79 -10.70 -12.34
CA HIS A 119 15.44 -11.84 -11.50
C HIS A 119 15.36 -13.14 -12.31
N GLU A 120 15.74 -14.23 -11.66
CA GLU A 120 15.52 -15.57 -12.21
C GLU A 120 14.02 -15.89 -12.25
N GLU A 121 13.62 -16.77 -13.15
CA GLU A 121 12.20 -17.13 -13.32
C GLU A 121 11.55 -17.62 -12.02
N ASP A 122 12.27 -18.45 -11.24
CA ASP A 122 11.74 -18.97 -9.98
C ASP A 122 11.61 -17.87 -8.91
N GLU A 123 12.47 -16.84 -8.95
CA GLU A 123 12.34 -15.67 -8.10
C GLU A 123 11.08 -14.86 -8.47
N LEU A 124 10.81 -14.71 -9.78
CA LEU A 124 9.61 -14.03 -10.29
C LEU A 124 8.33 -14.78 -9.88
N VAL A 125 8.34 -16.12 -9.96
CA VAL A 125 7.21 -16.93 -9.49
C VAL A 125 7.04 -16.83 -7.98
N ALA A 126 8.13 -16.73 -7.20
CA ALA A 126 8.06 -16.56 -5.76
C ALA A 126 7.49 -15.18 -5.36
N VAL A 127 7.87 -14.11 -6.05
CA VAL A 127 7.24 -12.78 -5.90
C VAL A 127 5.76 -12.84 -6.25
N LEU A 128 5.41 -13.51 -7.33
CA LEU A 128 4.01 -13.73 -7.68
C LEU A 128 3.25 -14.50 -6.59
N ALA A 129 3.88 -15.53 -6.00
CA ALA A 129 3.28 -16.28 -4.92
C ALA A 129 2.98 -15.41 -3.70
N HIS A 130 3.86 -14.47 -3.37
CA HIS A 130 3.65 -13.46 -2.33
C HIS A 130 2.44 -12.56 -2.67
N GLU A 131 2.35 -12.03 -3.89
CA GLU A 131 1.22 -11.21 -4.33
C GLU A 131 -0.11 -11.97 -4.30
N VAL A 132 -0.11 -13.24 -4.71
CA VAL A 132 -1.28 -14.11 -4.59
C VAL A 132 -1.64 -14.37 -3.12
N GLY A 133 -0.65 -14.41 -2.23
CA GLY A 133 -0.85 -14.45 -0.77
C GLY A 133 -1.72 -13.30 -0.29
N HIS A 134 -1.42 -12.06 -0.66
CA HIS A 134 -2.24 -10.89 -0.35
C HIS A 134 -3.68 -11.06 -0.85
N TYR A 135 -3.86 -11.58 -2.04
CA TYR A 135 -5.20 -11.83 -2.58
C TYR A 135 -5.95 -12.93 -1.81
N LYS A 136 -5.34 -14.10 -1.58
CA LYS A 136 -5.95 -15.24 -0.90
C LYS A 136 -6.32 -14.94 0.55
N LYS A 137 -5.52 -14.12 1.23
CA LYS A 137 -5.76 -13.66 2.61
C LYS A 137 -6.71 -12.45 2.69
N ASN A 138 -7.25 -11.98 1.56
CA ASN A 138 -8.15 -10.82 1.46
C ASN A 138 -7.54 -9.47 1.94
N HIS A 139 -6.22 -9.33 1.96
CA HIS A 139 -5.56 -8.09 2.39
C HIS A 139 -5.99 -6.88 1.57
N ILE A 140 -6.21 -7.06 0.25
CA ILE A 140 -6.69 -6.01 -0.65
C ILE A 140 -8.08 -5.50 -0.22
N LYS A 141 -9.00 -6.40 0.11
CA LYS A 141 -10.35 -6.03 0.56
C LYS A 141 -10.32 -5.36 1.93
N GLN A 142 -9.49 -5.89 2.84
CA GLN A 142 -9.28 -5.31 4.16
C GLN A 142 -8.69 -3.89 4.06
N GLY A 143 -7.66 -3.71 3.25
CA GLY A 143 -7.06 -2.41 2.99
C GLY A 143 -8.06 -1.40 2.41
N LEU A 144 -8.88 -1.84 1.44
CA LEU A 144 -9.92 -0.98 0.86
C LEU A 144 -10.97 -0.56 1.89
N LEU A 145 -11.46 -1.50 2.71
CA LEU A 145 -12.42 -1.20 3.78
C LEU A 145 -11.85 -0.18 4.76
N LEU A 146 -10.61 -0.40 5.22
CA LEU A 146 -9.93 0.52 6.14
C LEU A 146 -9.69 1.89 5.50
N SER A 147 -9.36 1.95 4.22
CA SER A 147 -9.21 3.22 3.49
C SER A 147 -10.53 3.98 3.42
N VAL A 148 -11.65 3.30 3.16
CA VAL A 148 -12.99 3.91 3.17
C VAL A 148 -13.34 4.47 4.56
N LEU A 149 -13.07 3.70 5.63
CA LEU A 149 -13.28 4.16 7.00
C LEU A 149 -12.38 5.36 7.35
N GLN A 150 -11.11 5.30 6.96
CA GLN A 150 -10.17 6.40 7.16
C GLN A 150 -10.63 7.68 6.47
N VAL A 151 -11.10 7.60 5.22
CA VAL A 151 -11.67 8.75 4.50
C VAL A 151 -12.88 9.31 5.25
N GLY A 152 -13.71 8.47 5.86
CA GLY A 152 -14.82 8.91 6.71
C GLY A 152 -14.34 9.73 7.92
N ILE A 153 -13.32 9.26 8.61
CA ILE A 153 -12.72 10.00 9.75
C ILE A 153 -12.16 11.35 9.27
N ILE A 154 -11.46 11.37 8.14
CA ILE A 154 -10.93 12.59 7.53
C ILE A 154 -12.05 13.60 7.26
N CYS A 155 -13.10 13.16 6.58
CA CYS A 155 -14.24 14.02 6.23
C CYS A 155 -14.97 14.53 7.47
N TYR A 156 -15.13 13.69 8.50
CA TYR A 156 -15.78 14.08 9.75
C TYR A 156 -14.95 15.13 10.53
N VAL A 157 -13.65 14.91 10.69
CA VAL A 157 -12.76 15.87 11.35
C VAL A 157 -12.70 17.19 10.56
N LEU A 158 -12.69 17.12 9.23
CA LEU A 158 -12.78 18.32 8.38
C LEU A 158 -14.07 19.09 8.66
N GLN A 159 -15.22 18.41 8.74
CA GLN A 159 -16.50 19.05 9.08
C GLN A 159 -16.45 19.75 10.45
N LEU A 160 -15.83 19.13 11.45
CA LEU A 160 -15.67 19.75 12.77
C LEU A 160 -14.85 21.05 12.67
N CYS A 161 -13.75 21.03 11.92
CA CYS A 161 -12.92 22.23 11.70
C CYS A 161 -13.66 23.33 10.92
N LEU A 162 -14.47 22.97 9.95
CA LEU A 162 -15.26 23.94 9.16
C LEU A 162 -16.40 24.58 9.96
N ASN A 163 -16.95 23.85 10.92
CA ASN A 163 -18.06 24.33 11.77
C ASN A 163 -17.61 25.12 13.01
N GLU A 164 -16.29 25.24 13.25
CA GLU A 164 -15.75 25.92 14.42
C GLU A 164 -15.14 27.28 14.02
N PRO A 165 -15.90 28.39 14.17
CA PRO A 165 -15.43 29.72 13.77
C PRO A 165 -14.17 30.19 14.49
N SER A 166 -13.95 29.73 15.74
CA SER A 166 -12.79 30.10 16.55
C SER A 166 -11.47 29.73 15.87
N LEU A 167 -11.46 28.67 15.04
CA LEU A 167 -10.29 28.28 14.26
C LEU A 167 -9.92 29.31 13.19
N SER A 168 -10.90 29.91 12.52
CA SER A 168 -10.67 31.01 11.58
C SER A 168 -10.15 32.26 12.27
N TYR A 169 -10.72 32.59 13.44
CA TYR A 169 -10.28 33.72 14.25
C TYR A 169 -8.86 33.53 14.80
N ALA A 170 -8.49 32.33 15.21
CA ALA A 170 -7.13 31.99 15.64
C ALA A 170 -6.09 32.14 14.52
N LEU A 171 -6.51 32.03 13.26
CA LEU A 171 -5.69 32.29 12.09
C LEU A 171 -5.66 33.78 11.68
N GLY A 172 -6.25 34.67 12.49
CA GLY A 172 -6.22 36.10 12.27
C GLY A 172 -7.34 36.65 11.37
N ALA A 173 -8.36 35.87 11.07
CA ALA A 173 -9.49 36.33 10.28
C ALA A 173 -10.56 37.03 11.15
N SER A 174 -11.34 37.91 10.52
CA SER A 174 -12.53 38.55 11.13
C SER A 174 -13.82 37.71 10.94
N GLU A 175 -13.80 36.77 9.97
CA GLU A 175 -14.95 35.97 9.61
C GLU A 175 -14.52 34.50 9.35
N SER A 176 -15.43 33.56 9.59
CA SER A 176 -15.21 32.15 9.27
C SER A 176 -15.32 31.93 7.76
N SER A 177 -14.41 31.11 7.21
CA SER A 177 -14.42 30.75 5.80
C SER A 177 -13.94 29.33 5.55
N PHE A 178 -14.43 28.73 4.45
CA PHE A 178 -14.10 27.37 4.05
C PHE A 178 -12.59 27.15 3.93
N HIS A 179 -11.85 28.05 3.30
CA HIS A 179 -10.41 27.90 3.10
C HIS A 179 -9.61 27.99 4.40
N LEU A 180 -10.03 28.80 5.36
CA LEU A 180 -9.39 28.88 6.67
C LEU A 180 -9.67 27.63 7.51
N GLY A 181 -10.88 27.07 7.42
CA GLY A 181 -11.21 25.78 8.01
C GLY A 181 -10.36 24.63 7.44
N LEU A 182 -10.08 24.63 6.12
CA LEU A 182 -9.15 23.69 5.51
C LEU A 182 -7.72 23.85 6.03
N ILE A 183 -7.23 25.07 6.19
CA ILE A 183 -5.89 25.34 6.74
C ILE A 183 -5.82 24.85 8.19
N ALA A 184 -6.79 25.21 9.03
CA ALA A 184 -6.87 24.73 10.41
C ALA A 184 -6.92 23.21 10.49
N PHE A 185 -7.75 22.58 9.66
CA PHE A 185 -7.81 21.11 9.54
C PHE A 185 -6.44 20.52 9.21
N SER A 186 -5.67 21.09 8.28
CA SER A 186 -4.37 20.58 7.88
C SER A 186 -3.39 20.49 9.05
N PHE A 187 -3.42 21.47 9.95
CA PHE A 187 -2.59 21.45 11.16
C PHE A 187 -3.12 20.47 12.22
N LEU A 188 -4.41 20.52 12.50
CA LEU A 188 -5.02 19.72 13.57
C LEU A 188 -5.12 18.24 13.23
N PHE A 189 -5.24 17.89 11.95
CA PHE A 189 -5.31 16.50 11.50
C PHE A 189 -3.94 15.83 11.48
N SER A 190 -2.83 16.57 11.45
CA SER A 190 -1.48 16.02 11.39
C SER A 190 -1.17 14.97 12.49
N PRO A 191 -1.38 15.23 13.79
CA PRO A 191 -1.15 14.23 14.83
C PRO A 191 -2.11 13.02 14.72
N ILE A 192 -3.35 13.25 14.31
CA ILE A 192 -4.33 12.16 14.11
C ILE A 192 -3.87 11.25 12.97
N SER A 193 -3.37 11.82 11.88
CA SER A 193 -2.87 11.06 10.74
C SER A 193 -1.68 10.17 11.09
N ILE A 194 -0.81 10.61 11.99
CA ILE A 194 0.32 9.81 12.49
C ILE A 194 -0.21 8.58 13.24
N ILE A 195 -1.18 8.76 14.16
CA ILE A 195 -1.75 7.66 14.93
C ILE A 195 -2.42 6.64 14.01
N ILE A 196 -3.24 7.10 13.06
CA ILE A 196 -3.86 6.23 12.05
C ILE A 196 -2.80 5.51 11.23
N GLY A 197 -1.76 6.24 10.79
CA GLY A 197 -0.65 5.69 10.02
C GLY A 197 0.10 4.57 10.76
N ILE A 198 0.35 4.72 12.05
CA ILE A 198 0.96 3.67 12.89
C ILE A 198 0.09 2.41 12.86
N GLY A 199 -1.22 2.54 13.12
CA GLY A 199 -2.14 1.40 13.08
C GLY A 199 -2.16 0.69 11.72
N MET A 200 -2.19 1.47 10.63
CA MET A 200 -2.12 0.93 9.26
C MET A 200 -0.78 0.24 8.97
N ASN A 201 0.34 0.80 9.45
CA ASN A 201 1.66 0.20 9.28
C ASN A 201 1.79 -1.13 10.02
N ILE A 202 1.26 -1.23 11.26
CA ILE A 202 1.25 -2.49 12.02
C ILE A 202 0.50 -3.57 11.24
N LEU A 203 -0.70 -3.25 10.76
CA LEU A 203 -1.50 -4.18 9.99
C LEU A 203 -0.82 -4.56 8.68
N SER A 204 -0.23 -3.59 7.97
CA SER A 204 0.49 -3.84 6.72
C SER A 204 1.66 -4.80 6.93
N ARG A 205 2.49 -4.59 7.96
CA ARG A 205 3.60 -5.50 8.28
C ARG A 205 3.12 -6.92 8.61
N ARG A 206 2.02 -7.06 9.33
CA ARG A 206 1.41 -8.37 9.58
C ARG A 206 0.99 -9.05 8.28
N ASN A 207 0.33 -8.31 7.39
CA ASN A 207 -0.12 -8.80 6.09
C ASN A 207 1.06 -9.25 5.21
N GLU A 208 2.21 -8.57 5.30
CA GLU A 208 3.45 -8.97 4.62
C GLU A 208 3.94 -10.35 5.09
N TYR A 209 3.98 -10.58 6.41
CA TYR A 209 4.38 -11.89 6.94
C TYR A 209 3.40 -13.00 6.54
N GLU A 210 2.10 -12.72 6.51
CA GLU A 210 1.08 -13.67 6.06
C GLU A 210 1.24 -14.01 4.57
N ALA A 211 1.58 -13.02 3.74
CA ALA A 211 1.86 -13.21 2.31
C ALA A 211 3.18 -13.96 2.08
N ASP A 212 4.24 -13.65 2.84
CA ASP A 212 5.51 -14.40 2.82
C ASP A 212 5.32 -15.86 3.20
N ASN A 213 4.54 -16.11 4.26
CA ASN A 213 4.25 -17.48 4.67
C ASN A 213 3.46 -18.25 3.60
N PHE A 214 2.48 -17.60 2.96
CA PHE A 214 1.75 -18.21 1.85
C PHE A 214 2.69 -18.56 0.68
N ALA A 215 3.61 -17.68 0.31
CA ALA A 215 4.59 -17.92 -0.75
C ALA A 215 5.53 -19.08 -0.36
N LYS A 216 5.99 -19.12 0.89
CA LYS A 216 6.82 -20.20 1.45
C LYS A 216 6.12 -21.57 1.34
N GLU A 217 4.85 -21.67 1.74
CA GLU A 217 4.09 -22.91 1.75
C GLU A 217 3.68 -23.36 0.34
N SER A 218 3.39 -22.43 -0.56
CA SER A 218 2.85 -22.74 -1.89
C SER A 218 3.89 -22.92 -2.97
N PHE A 219 5.09 -22.34 -2.80
CA PHE A 219 6.16 -22.38 -3.81
C PHE A 219 7.53 -22.71 -3.19
N ASN A 220 8.45 -21.75 -3.15
CA ASN A 220 9.83 -21.98 -2.72
C ASN A 220 10.35 -20.80 -1.87
N PRO A 221 10.66 -21.02 -0.58
CA PRO A 221 11.15 -19.96 0.29
C PRO A 221 12.51 -19.41 -0.12
N GLU A 222 13.42 -20.24 -0.68
CA GLU A 222 14.75 -19.77 -1.09
C GLU A 222 14.66 -18.80 -2.28
N SER A 223 13.80 -19.10 -3.25
CA SER A 223 13.56 -18.20 -4.37
C SER A 223 12.99 -16.86 -3.90
N LEU A 224 12.05 -16.86 -2.94
CA LEU A 224 11.54 -15.62 -2.35
C LEU A 224 12.62 -14.84 -1.60
N LYS A 225 13.45 -15.52 -0.79
CA LYS A 225 14.56 -14.87 -0.06
C LYS A 225 15.55 -14.21 -1.04
N ASN A 226 15.88 -14.88 -2.12
CA ASN A 226 16.78 -14.33 -3.14
C ASN A 226 16.17 -13.12 -3.84
N ALA A 227 14.89 -13.19 -4.22
CA ALA A 227 14.16 -12.07 -4.79
C ALA A 227 14.16 -10.85 -3.84
N LEU A 228 13.83 -11.05 -2.56
CA LEU A 228 13.81 -10.00 -1.55
C LEU A 228 15.19 -9.35 -1.35
N LYS A 229 16.28 -10.14 -1.36
CA LYS A 229 17.66 -9.61 -1.28
C LYS A 229 17.98 -8.72 -2.48
N LYS A 230 17.67 -9.16 -3.70
CA LYS A 230 17.89 -8.38 -4.91
C LYS A 230 17.06 -7.09 -4.92
N LEU A 231 15.76 -7.15 -4.58
CA LEU A 231 14.88 -5.98 -4.48
C LEU A 231 15.37 -4.97 -3.44
N SER A 232 15.85 -5.47 -2.30
CA SER A 232 16.39 -4.62 -1.23
C SER A 232 17.70 -3.95 -1.66
N SER A 233 18.59 -4.66 -2.34
CA SER A 233 19.83 -4.12 -2.90
C SER A 233 19.56 -3.04 -3.95
N ASP A 234 18.64 -3.29 -4.87
CA ASP A 234 18.26 -2.33 -5.91
C ASP A 234 17.63 -1.05 -5.36
N SER A 235 16.94 -1.17 -4.23
CA SER A 235 16.28 -0.05 -3.56
C SER A 235 17.19 0.65 -2.54
N LEU A 236 18.42 0.17 -2.33
CA LEU A 236 19.36 0.65 -1.31
C LEU A 236 18.71 0.74 0.08
N THR A 237 17.96 -0.31 0.44
CA THR A 237 17.19 -0.35 1.68
C THR A 237 18.11 -0.40 2.89
N ASN A 238 17.79 0.36 3.96
CA ASN A 238 18.50 0.25 5.22
C ASN A 238 18.26 -1.14 5.85
N LEU A 239 19.33 -1.88 6.09
CA LEU A 239 19.25 -3.25 6.64
C LEU A 239 19.06 -3.27 8.16
N TYR A 240 19.45 -2.19 8.85
CA TYR A 240 19.38 -2.07 10.32
C TYR A 240 18.64 -0.78 10.74
N PRO A 241 17.38 -0.61 10.35
CA PRO A 241 16.61 0.55 10.77
C PRO A 241 16.31 0.47 12.28
N HIS A 242 16.29 1.65 12.93
CA HIS A 242 15.93 1.73 14.35
C HIS A 242 14.48 1.21 14.57
N PRO A 243 14.22 0.36 15.59
CA PRO A 243 12.91 -0.25 15.81
C PRO A 243 11.76 0.76 15.90
N LEU A 244 11.94 1.86 16.63
CA LEU A 244 10.94 2.90 16.75
C LEU A 244 10.62 3.56 15.39
N TYR A 245 11.63 3.73 14.53
CA TYR A 245 11.42 4.25 13.19
C TYR A 245 10.62 3.27 12.32
N VAL A 246 10.90 1.97 12.44
CA VAL A 246 10.11 0.91 11.79
C VAL A 246 8.67 0.93 12.29
N PHE A 247 8.47 1.01 13.61
CA PHE A 247 7.15 1.04 14.22
C PHE A 247 6.28 2.15 13.65
N VAL A 248 6.83 3.37 13.55
CA VAL A 248 6.08 4.55 13.09
C VAL A 248 5.93 4.61 11.57
N HIS A 249 7.00 4.31 10.81
CA HIS A 249 7.08 4.72 9.39
C HIS A 249 7.10 3.57 8.39
N TYR A 250 7.38 2.31 8.79
CA TYR A 250 7.51 1.22 7.84
C TYR A 250 6.18 0.49 7.65
N SER A 251 5.71 0.44 6.42
CA SER A 251 4.58 -0.40 6.00
C SER A 251 4.99 -1.86 5.71
N HIS A 252 6.28 -2.11 5.47
CA HIS A 252 6.84 -3.44 5.25
C HIS A 252 7.86 -3.75 6.34
N PRO A 253 7.97 -5.02 6.79
CA PRO A 253 9.00 -5.41 7.75
C PRO A 253 10.40 -5.23 7.13
N PRO A 254 11.44 -4.92 7.94
CA PRO A 254 12.82 -4.91 7.46
C PRO A 254 13.23 -6.23 6.82
N LEU A 255 14.08 -6.18 5.77
CA LEU A 255 14.52 -7.37 5.03
C LEU A 255 14.98 -8.50 5.95
N LEU A 256 15.86 -8.21 6.89
CA LEU A 256 16.44 -9.23 7.77
C LEU A 256 15.37 -9.95 8.59
N LYS A 257 14.33 -9.24 9.05
CA LYS A 257 13.20 -9.83 9.78
C LYS A 257 12.34 -10.73 8.88
N ARG A 258 12.13 -10.35 7.61
CA ARG A 258 11.43 -11.20 6.63
C ARG A 258 12.22 -12.48 6.33
N LEU A 259 13.54 -12.37 6.12
CA LEU A 259 14.41 -13.54 5.89
C LEU A 259 14.38 -14.49 7.08
N GLU A 260 14.51 -13.96 8.29
CA GLU A 260 14.42 -14.74 9.53
C GLU A 260 13.08 -15.46 9.68
N ALA A 261 11.96 -14.79 9.36
CA ALA A 261 10.63 -15.40 9.39
C ALA A 261 10.47 -16.51 8.34
N LEU A 262 11.07 -16.36 7.16
CA LEU A 262 11.06 -17.39 6.12
C LEU A 262 11.90 -18.62 6.51
N ASP A 263 12.95 -18.46 7.32
CA ASP A 263 13.79 -19.55 7.82
C ASP A 263 13.15 -20.35 8.95
N ARG A 264 12.34 -19.69 9.80
CA ARG A 264 11.65 -20.38 10.91
C ARG A 264 10.62 -21.38 10.38
N ASN A 265 10.72 -22.64 10.76
CA ASN A 265 9.67 -23.62 10.52
C ASN A 265 8.41 -23.22 11.30
N CYS A 266 7.29 -23.10 10.58
CA CYS A 266 5.96 -22.68 11.00
C CYS A 266 5.62 -22.98 12.47
N LEU A 267 5.71 -21.98 13.37
CA LEU A 267 4.97 -21.93 14.63
C LEU A 267 4.67 -20.46 14.98
N LEU A 268 3.42 -20.11 14.79
CA LEU A 268 2.65 -19.04 15.46
C LEU A 268 3.35 -17.69 15.71
N TYR A 269 3.19 -16.76 14.79
CA TYR A 269 3.32 -15.34 15.05
C TYR A 269 2.09 -14.82 15.80
N THR A 270 2.11 -14.87 17.12
CA THR A 270 1.15 -14.20 17.98
C THR A 270 1.86 -13.40 19.06
N SER A 271 2.85 -12.56 18.73
CA SER A 271 3.25 -11.46 19.61
C SER A 271 4.56 -10.81 19.15
N ASP A 272 4.51 -9.85 18.22
CA ASP A 272 5.62 -8.93 18.00
C ASP A 272 5.70 -7.82 19.07
N ALA A 273 4.77 -7.80 20.03
CA ALA A 273 4.74 -6.78 21.07
C ALA A 273 5.31 -7.26 22.43
N ALA A 274 5.61 -8.55 22.58
CA ALA A 274 6.04 -9.09 23.87
C ALA A 274 7.52 -9.51 23.92
N ASP A 275 8.20 -9.68 22.78
CA ASP A 275 9.58 -10.20 22.75
C ASP A 275 10.67 -9.11 22.76
N GLU A 276 10.32 -7.82 22.85
CA GLU A 276 11.32 -6.73 22.91
C GLU A 276 11.73 -6.35 24.35
N GLU A 277 11.14 -6.95 25.39
CA GLU A 277 11.51 -6.60 26.79
C GLU A 277 12.78 -7.32 27.32
N ASP A 278 13.29 -8.36 26.67
CA ASP A 278 14.38 -9.18 27.25
C ASP A 278 15.79 -8.90 26.71
N SER A 279 16.05 -7.82 25.99
CA SER A 279 17.41 -7.50 25.50
C SER A 279 17.98 -6.17 26.00
N VAL A 280 17.57 -5.67 27.16
CA VAL A 280 18.34 -4.64 27.88
C VAL A 280 19.16 -5.31 28.98
N ASP A 281 20.21 -6.00 28.58
CA ASP A 281 21.28 -6.35 29.51
C ASP A 281 22.08 -5.09 29.84
N LEU A 282 21.72 -4.50 30.98
CA LEU A 282 22.50 -3.43 31.60
C LEU A 282 23.82 -4.01 32.04
N GLY A 283 24.85 -3.80 31.25
CA GLY A 283 26.22 -4.20 31.47
C GLY A 283 26.65 -4.09 32.92
N GLY A 284 26.78 -5.25 33.55
CA GLY A 284 27.47 -5.44 34.78
C GLY A 284 28.97 -5.46 34.52
N ARG A 285 29.70 -4.44 35.02
CA ARG A 285 31.15 -4.44 35.22
C ARG A 285 31.62 -5.71 35.92
N ARG A 286 32.79 -6.26 35.46
CA ARG A 286 33.84 -6.78 36.35
C ARG A 286 35.16 -6.81 35.59
N ILE A 287 36.05 -6.00 36.11
CA ILE A 287 37.46 -6.12 36.55
C ILE A 287 38.34 -6.92 35.56
#